data_49c1ee2a3ccfa059e76d72191026a915
#
_entry.id   49c1ee2a3ccfa059e76d72191026a915
#
_cell.length_a   1.000
_cell.length_b   1.000
_cell.length_c   1.000
_cell.angle_alpha   90.00
_cell.angle_beta   90.00
_cell.angle_gamma   90.00
#
_symmetry.space_group_name_H-M   'P 1'
#
loop_
_entity.id
_entity.type
_entity.pdbx_description
1 polymer ?
#
loop_
_entity_poly.entity_id
_entity_poly.type
_entity_poly.pdbx_seq_one_letter_code
_entity_poly.pdbx_strand_id
1 'polypeptide(L)'
;MRKKCILLLIIIVIVMIIKELTRGYHILLPNSEKDIVIKGNSISLDSYTDIQLTRLSTDSKVKLSYGRSWSDYDNSIHYNIEKSQVEHWKYDSETETTKIVVLENPYNGIGVDHEGIIMETSQAFLFTFNSKIDFNIKVKNLSNKLIVFKMKVEYK
;
A
#
# COMPACT_ATOMS: atom_id res chain seq x y z
N MET A 1 33.39 -15.94 -31.59
CA MET A 1 32.86 -16.27 -30.27
C MET A 1 32.84 -15.08 -29.31
N ARG A 2 33.92 -14.33 -29.09
CA ARG A 2 33.98 -13.20 -28.11
C ARG A 2 32.90 -12.11 -28.29
N LYS A 3 32.60 -11.67 -29.54
CA LYS A 3 31.57 -10.63 -29.80
C LYS A 3 30.17 -11.07 -29.35
N LYS A 4 29.79 -12.35 -29.54
CA LYS A 4 28.48 -12.88 -29.09
C LYS A 4 28.37 -12.95 -27.58
N CYS A 5 29.46 -13.29 -26.87
CA CYS A 5 29.50 -13.30 -25.41
C CYS A 5 29.36 -11.88 -24.83
N ILE A 6 30.00 -10.89 -25.43
CA ILE A 6 29.91 -9.49 -25.01
C ILE A 6 28.49 -8.97 -25.22
N LEU A 7 27.86 -9.26 -26.36
CA LEU A 7 26.47 -8.85 -26.60
C LEU A 7 25.50 -9.47 -25.61
N LEU A 8 25.66 -10.75 -25.28
CA LEU A 8 24.83 -11.43 -24.28
C LEU A 8 24.99 -10.78 -22.90
N LEU A 9 26.20 -10.44 -22.51
CA LEU A 9 26.50 -9.81 -21.24
C LEU A 9 25.85 -8.42 -21.14
N ILE A 10 25.90 -7.63 -22.21
CA ILE A 10 25.21 -6.33 -22.28
C ILE A 10 23.71 -6.49 -22.13
N ILE A 11 23.10 -7.46 -22.80
CA ILE A 11 21.65 -7.73 -22.68
C ILE A 11 21.29 -8.10 -21.24
N ILE A 12 22.06 -8.96 -20.58
CA ILE A 12 21.83 -9.35 -19.17
C ILE A 12 21.89 -8.12 -18.27
N VAL A 13 22.90 -7.27 -18.43
CA VAL A 13 23.03 -6.05 -17.63
C VAL A 13 21.84 -5.10 -17.85
N ILE A 14 21.41 -4.91 -19.09
CA ILE A 14 20.23 -4.08 -19.40
C ILE A 14 18.99 -4.66 -18.75
N VAL A 15 18.76 -5.96 -18.82
CA VAL A 15 17.61 -6.62 -18.18
C VAL A 15 17.65 -6.46 -16.66
N MET A 16 18.82 -6.58 -16.05
CA MET A 16 18.98 -6.35 -14.60
C MET A 16 18.67 -4.91 -14.21
N ILE A 17 19.15 -3.93 -14.99
CA ILE A 17 18.85 -2.51 -14.75
C ILE A 17 17.36 -2.24 -14.89
N ILE A 18 16.70 -2.75 -15.94
CA ILE A 18 15.25 -2.59 -16.13
C ILE A 18 14.48 -3.21 -14.97
N LYS A 19 14.86 -4.43 -14.54
CA LYS A 19 14.23 -5.10 -13.41
C LYS A 19 14.33 -4.29 -12.12
N GLU A 20 15.49 -3.69 -11.85
CA GLU A 20 15.66 -2.86 -10.64
C GLU A 20 14.88 -1.53 -10.74
N LEU A 21 14.89 -0.87 -11.91
CA LEU A 21 14.14 0.35 -12.15
C LEU A 21 12.61 0.13 -12.07
N THR A 22 12.12 -1.06 -12.44
CA THR A 22 10.70 -1.40 -12.40
C THR A 22 10.28 -2.09 -11.10
N ARG A 23 11.20 -2.26 -10.16
CA ARG A 23 10.92 -2.91 -8.88
C ARG A 23 9.82 -2.18 -8.12
N GLY A 24 8.83 -2.94 -7.69
CA GLY A 24 7.66 -2.41 -6.97
C GLY A 24 6.60 -1.74 -7.85
N TYR A 25 6.83 -1.63 -9.17
CA TYR A 25 5.79 -1.15 -10.08
C TYR A 25 4.82 -2.27 -10.44
N HIS A 26 3.55 -1.91 -10.43
CA HIS A 26 2.45 -2.79 -10.78
C HIS A 26 1.54 -2.12 -11.78
N ILE A 27 1.07 -2.91 -12.73
CA ILE A 27 0.09 -2.50 -13.74
C ILE A 27 -1.18 -3.29 -13.51
N LEU A 28 -2.31 -2.61 -13.45
CA LEU A 28 -3.64 -3.19 -13.35
C LEU A 28 -4.50 -2.75 -14.53
N LEU A 29 -5.04 -3.70 -15.23
CA LEU A 29 -6.05 -3.46 -16.26
C LEU A 29 -7.36 -2.93 -15.64
N PRO A 30 -8.23 -2.30 -16.41
CA PRO A 30 -9.54 -1.87 -15.92
C PRO A 30 -10.28 -3.00 -15.20
N ASN A 31 -10.83 -2.70 -14.02
CA ASN A 31 -11.60 -3.64 -13.20
C ASN A 31 -10.87 -4.94 -12.83
N SER A 32 -9.55 -5.01 -13.01
CA SER A 32 -8.74 -6.17 -12.60
C SER A 32 -8.24 -6.05 -11.17
N GLU A 33 -7.81 -7.17 -10.61
CA GLU A 33 -7.20 -7.25 -9.28
C GLU A 33 -5.88 -8.01 -9.33
N LYS A 34 -5.04 -7.80 -8.33
CA LYS A 34 -3.76 -8.47 -8.15
C LYS A 34 -3.46 -8.66 -6.67
N ASP A 35 -3.03 -9.86 -6.31
CA ASP A 35 -2.49 -10.15 -4.99
C ASP A 35 -0.99 -9.80 -4.94
N ILE A 36 -0.60 -9.10 -3.88
CA ILE A 36 0.78 -8.75 -3.57
C ILE A 36 1.13 -9.40 -2.24
N VAL A 37 2.09 -10.31 -2.29
CA VAL A 37 2.58 -11.00 -1.09
C VAL A 37 3.49 -10.07 -0.30
N ILE A 38 3.14 -9.81 0.95
CA ILE A 38 3.96 -9.15 1.93
C ILE A 38 4.59 -10.21 2.82
N LYS A 39 5.90 -10.19 2.91
CA LYS A 39 6.61 -11.15 3.75
C LYS A 39 6.42 -10.85 5.21
N GLY A 40 6.13 -11.88 6.01
CA GLY A 40 6.08 -11.76 7.45
C GLY A 40 7.44 -11.38 8.02
N ASN A 41 7.44 -10.59 9.08
CA ASN A 41 8.66 -10.24 9.81
C ASN A 41 8.63 -10.84 11.21
N SER A 42 9.59 -11.71 11.50
CA SER A 42 9.64 -12.45 12.77
C SER A 42 10.39 -11.72 13.90
N ILE A 43 10.90 -10.50 13.63
CA ILE A 43 11.95 -9.92 14.49
C ILE A 43 11.39 -9.19 15.72
N SER A 44 10.14 -8.70 15.71
CA SER A 44 9.58 -7.95 16.83
C SER A 44 8.08 -8.15 16.99
N LEU A 45 7.60 -8.13 18.25
CA LEU A 45 6.17 -8.18 18.59
C LEU A 45 5.45 -6.86 18.26
N ASP A 46 6.22 -5.75 18.21
CA ASP A 46 5.71 -4.39 17.98
C ASP A 46 6.04 -3.87 16.58
N SER A 47 6.41 -4.78 15.67
CA SER A 47 6.79 -4.38 14.32
C SER A 47 5.56 -4.08 13.47
N TYR A 48 5.69 -3.10 12.61
CA TYR A 48 4.66 -2.73 11.65
C TYR A 48 5.23 -2.67 10.24
N THR A 49 4.36 -2.82 9.26
CA THR A 49 4.71 -2.73 7.85
C THR A 49 4.26 -1.39 7.30
N ASP A 50 5.22 -0.58 6.91
CA ASP A 50 4.96 0.66 6.18
C ASP A 50 4.77 0.37 4.71
N ILE A 51 3.70 0.90 4.15
CA ILE A 51 3.39 0.76 2.74
C ILE A 51 3.24 2.15 2.14
N GLN A 52 4.18 2.49 1.26
CA GLN A 52 4.06 3.67 0.43
C GLN A 52 3.46 3.26 -0.91
N LEU A 53 2.29 3.82 -1.21
CA LEU A 53 1.65 3.71 -2.51
C LEU A 53 1.81 5.01 -3.26
N THR A 54 2.35 4.93 -4.47
CA THR A 54 2.43 6.05 -5.40
C THR A 54 1.69 5.66 -6.67
N ARG A 55 0.61 6.37 -6.96
CA ARG A 55 -0.17 6.17 -8.16
C ARG A 55 0.33 7.12 -9.24
N LEU A 56 0.70 6.58 -10.40
CA LEU A 56 1.20 7.36 -11.53
C LEU A 56 0.09 7.77 -12.51
N SER A 57 -1.07 7.12 -12.44
CA SER A 57 -2.23 7.45 -13.24
C SER A 57 -3.17 8.38 -12.47
N THR A 58 -3.60 9.46 -13.11
CA THR A 58 -4.60 10.39 -12.59
C THR A 58 -6.03 9.81 -12.73
N ASP A 59 -6.97 10.35 -11.95
CA ASP A 59 -8.42 10.05 -12.05
C ASP A 59 -8.79 8.55 -11.96
N SER A 60 -8.13 7.83 -11.09
CA SER A 60 -8.39 6.41 -10.89
C SER A 60 -8.58 6.07 -9.41
N LYS A 61 -9.35 5.02 -9.15
CA LYS A 61 -9.62 4.50 -7.81
C LYS A 61 -8.98 3.13 -7.63
N VAL A 62 -8.28 2.96 -6.52
CA VAL A 62 -7.65 1.69 -6.14
C VAL A 62 -8.22 1.25 -4.81
N LYS A 63 -8.63 -0.01 -4.70
CA LYS A 63 -9.01 -0.62 -3.43
C LYS A 63 -7.90 -1.54 -2.95
N LEU A 64 -7.53 -1.40 -1.70
CA LEU A 64 -6.62 -2.30 -0.98
C LEU A 64 -7.42 -3.12 0.01
N SER A 65 -7.44 -4.43 -0.18
CA SER A 65 -8.16 -5.35 0.70
C SER A 65 -7.16 -6.19 1.49
N TYR A 66 -6.98 -5.88 2.75
CA TYR A 66 -6.25 -6.65 3.75
C TYR A 66 -6.41 -6.05 5.14
N GLY A 67 -6.51 -6.96 6.13
CA GLY A 67 -6.46 -6.60 7.54
C GLY A 67 -7.73 -5.95 8.07
N ARG A 68 -7.70 -5.67 9.37
CA ARG A 68 -8.83 -5.09 10.11
C ARG A 68 -8.74 -3.59 10.23
N SER A 69 -7.52 -3.07 10.15
CA SER A 69 -7.27 -1.63 10.24
C SER A 69 -5.97 -1.25 9.54
N TRP A 70 -5.97 -0.02 9.04
CA TRP A 70 -4.81 0.66 8.50
C TRP A 70 -4.71 2.02 9.15
N SER A 71 -3.51 2.58 9.19
CA SER A 71 -3.30 3.93 9.70
C SER A 71 -2.51 4.76 8.70
N ASP A 72 -2.83 6.05 8.65
CA ASP A 72 -2.03 7.04 7.96
C ASP A 72 -0.90 7.48 8.88
N TYR A 73 0.32 7.42 8.39
CA TYR A 73 1.52 7.69 9.18
C TYR A 73 1.59 9.13 9.70
N ASP A 74 1.13 10.09 8.89
CA ASP A 74 1.36 11.51 9.19
C ASP A 74 0.20 12.18 9.97
N ASN A 75 -1.00 11.60 9.96
CA ASN A 75 -2.21 12.32 10.36
C ASN A 75 -2.98 11.69 11.52
N SER A 76 -2.47 10.67 12.16
CA SER A 76 -3.19 9.92 13.22
C SER A 76 -4.59 9.43 12.78
N ILE A 77 -4.72 9.11 11.49
CA ILE A 77 -5.95 8.61 10.90
C ILE A 77 -5.91 7.09 10.87
N HIS A 78 -6.99 6.48 11.31
CA HIS A 78 -7.17 5.04 11.32
C HIS A 78 -8.33 4.65 10.41
N TYR A 79 -8.09 3.69 9.54
CA TYR A 79 -9.07 3.11 8.63
C TYR A 79 -9.53 1.79 9.20
N ASN A 80 -10.67 1.80 9.87
CA ASN A 80 -11.25 0.62 10.52
C ASN A 80 -12.13 -0.14 9.52
N ILE A 81 -11.59 -1.21 8.95
CA ILE A 81 -12.29 -1.99 7.91
C ILE A 81 -13.53 -2.69 8.49
N GLU A 82 -13.44 -3.27 9.70
CA GLU A 82 -14.57 -3.99 10.30
C GLU A 82 -15.79 -3.10 10.52
N LYS A 83 -15.55 -1.84 10.90
CA LYS A 83 -16.61 -0.86 11.15
C LYS A 83 -16.95 -0.01 9.93
N SER A 84 -16.20 -0.14 8.83
CA SER A 84 -16.28 0.74 7.65
C SER A 84 -16.17 2.22 8.03
N GLN A 85 -15.25 2.56 8.92
CA GLN A 85 -15.11 3.89 9.49
C GLN A 85 -13.71 4.43 9.34
N VAL A 86 -13.63 5.74 9.13
CA VAL A 86 -12.38 6.50 9.24
C VAL A 86 -12.39 7.20 10.58
N GLU A 87 -11.38 6.97 11.38
CA GLU A 87 -11.27 7.45 12.74
C GLU A 87 -10.07 8.39 12.87
N HIS A 88 -10.24 9.53 13.54
CA HIS A 88 -9.14 10.38 13.94
C HIS A 88 -8.82 10.14 15.41
N TRP A 89 -7.61 9.66 15.68
CA TRP A 89 -7.15 9.36 17.03
C TRP A 89 -6.31 10.53 17.55
N LYS A 90 -6.78 11.15 18.62
CA LYS A 90 -6.06 12.25 19.28
C LYS A 90 -5.64 11.80 20.67
N TYR A 91 -4.34 11.77 20.90
CA TYR A 91 -3.81 11.54 22.23
C TYR A 91 -3.91 12.84 23.05
N ASP A 92 -4.48 12.73 24.24
CA ASP A 92 -4.58 13.80 25.22
C ASP A 92 -3.57 13.50 26.34
N SER A 93 -2.49 14.29 26.38
CA SER A 93 -1.39 14.09 27.33
C SER A 93 -1.76 14.46 28.77
N GLU A 94 -2.81 15.27 28.99
CA GLU A 94 -3.24 15.66 30.34
C GLU A 94 -4.03 14.53 31.00
N THR A 95 -4.84 13.82 30.23
CA THR A 95 -5.67 12.71 30.71
C THR A 95 -5.09 11.34 30.42
N GLU A 96 -3.94 11.26 29.71
CA GLU A 96 -3.31 10.03 29.21
C GLU A 96 -4.28 9.12 28.43
N THR A 97 -5.27 9.72 27.76
CA THR A 97 -6.30 9.01 27.02
C THR A 97 -6.27 9.33 25.54
N THR A 98 -6.71 8.37 24.72
CA THR A 98 -6.89 8.59 23.28
C THR A 98 -8.37 8.84 22.99
N LYS A 99 -8.66 10.03 22.47
CA LYS A 99 -10.00 10.37 21.96
C LYS A 99 -10.11 9.91 20.50
N ILE A 100 -11.18 9.19 20.21
CA ILE A 100 -11.49 8.71 18.86
C ILE A 100 -12.68 9.50 18.32
N VAL A 101 -12.46 10.15 17.16
CA VAL A 101 -13.49 10.88 16.44
C VAL A 101 -13.75 10.20 15.12
N VAL A 102 -14.97 9.74 14.88
CA VAL A 102 -15.36 9.16 13.60
C VAL A 102 -15.52 10.28 12.57
N LEU A 103 -14.89 10.14 11.42
CA LEU A 103 -14.96 11.09 10.32
C LEU A 103 -16.05 10.64 9.33
N GLU A 104 -16.99 11.51 9.00
CA GLU A 104 -18.09 11.21 8.09
C GLU A 104 -17.67 11.13 6.62
N ASN A 105 -16.57 11.80 6.27
CA ASN A 105 -16.08 11.86 4.90
C ASN A 105 -14.66 11.28 4.79
N PRO A 106 -14.32 10.64 3.66
CA PRO A 106 -12.97 10.16 3.42
C PRO A 106 -11.96 11.31 3.50
N TYR A 107 -10.93 11.10 4.31
CA TYR A 107 -9.88 12.09 4.50
C TYR A 107 -8.91 12.04 3.32
N ASN A 108 -8.62 13.20 2.72
CA ASN A 108 -7.67 13.33 1.59
C ASN A 108 -7.90 12.33 0.44
N GLY A 109 -9.15 12.00 0.12
CA GLY A 109 -9.45 11.03 -0.94
C GLY A 109 -9.12 9.58 -0.57
N ILE A 110 -9.02 9.26 0.71
CA ILE A 110 -8.92 7.90 1.23
C ILE A 110 -10.18 7.60 2.03
N GLY A 111 -10.92 6.61 1.60
CA GLY A 111 -12.10 6.09 2.28
C GLY A 111 -11.92 4.64 2.72
N VAL A 112 -12.91 4.11 3.43
CA VAL A 112 -12.93 2.72 3.86
C VAL A 112 -14.33 2.14 3.67
N ASP A 113 -14.38 0.88 3.28
CA ASP A 113 -15.58 0.06 3.34
C ASP A 113 -15.25 -1.27 4.05
N HIS A 114 -16.23 -2.15 4.18
CA HIS A 114 -16.07 -3.45 4.84
C HIS A 114 -15.14 -4.44 4.11
N GLU A 115 -14.67 -4.10 2.91
CA GLU A 115 -13.73 -4.93 2.16
C GLU A 115 -12.31 -4.37 2.15
N GLY A 116 -12.12 -3.07 2.42
CA GLY A 116 -10.79 -2.47 2.37
C GLY A 116 -10.77 -0.95 2.30
N ILE A 117 -9.61 -0.43 1.94
CA ILE A 117 -9.34 1.00 1.79
C ILE A 117 -9.49 1.39 0.33
N ILE A 118 -10.23 2.46 0.06
CA ILE A 118 -10.40 3.06 -1.27
C ILE A 118 -9.54 4.30 -1.35
N MET A 119 -8.65 4.34 -2.33
CA MET A 119 -7.73 5.45 -2.56
C MET A 119 -8.00 6.15 -3.87
N GLU A 120 -8.18 7.46 -3.81
CA GLU A 120 -8.25 8.38 -4.95
C GLU A 120 -7.04 9.33 -5.01
N THR A 121 -6.20 9.34 -3.97
CA THR A 121 -4.99 10.15 -3.88
C THR A 121 -3.87 9.65 -4.81
N SER A 122 -2.95 10.54 -5.17
CA SER A 122 -1.75 10.18 -5.92
C SER A 122 -0.72 9.43 -5.07
N GLN A 123 -0.70 9.71 -3.76
CA GLN A 123 0.19 9.06 -2.80
C GLN A 123 -0.56 8.76 -1.52
N ALA A 124 -0.20 7.65 -0.87
CA ALA A 124 -0.59 7.35 0.49
C ALA A 124 0.57 6.66 1.21
N PHE A 125 0.73 7.03 2.46
CA PHE A 125 1.63 6.41 3.41
C PHE A 125 0.78 5.72 4.46
N LEU A 126 0.72 4.41 4.39
CA LEU A 126 -0.11 3.61 5.25
C LEU A 126 0.75 2.63 6.03
N PHE A 127 0.37 2.32 7.23
CA PHE A 127 0.98 1.23 7.97
C PHE A 127 -0.08 0.28 8.52
N THR A 128 0.31 -0.96 8.70
CA THR A 128 -0.49 -1.99 9.36
C THR A 128 0.40 -2.81 10.27
N PHE A 129 -0.18 -3.35 11.34
CA PHE A 129 0.57 -4.21 12.24
C PHE A 129 1.07 -5.45 11.52
N ASN A 130 2.32 -5.80 11.81
CA ASN A 130 2.95 -6.95 11.20
C ASN A 130 2.33 -8.25 11.66
N SER A 131 2.28 -9.16 10.71
CA SER A 131 2.11 -10.58 10.98
C SER A 131 3.48 -11.26 10.96
N LYS A 132 3.68 -12.27 11.81
CA LYS A 132 4.83 -13.19 11.69
C LYS A 132 4.72 -14.07 10.44
N ILE A 133 3.56 -14.11 9.84
CA ILE A 133 3.20 -14.94 8.69
C ILE A 133 3.07 -14.04 7.47
N ASP A 134 3.51 -14.54 6.31
CA ASP A 134 3.26 -13.89 5.02
C ASP A 134 1.77 -13.63 4.84
N PHE A 135 1.44 -12.47 4.29
CA PHE A 135 0.05 -12.12 4.01
C PHE A 135 -0.09 -11.47 2.63
N ASN A 136 -1.29 -11.53 2.08
CA ASN A 136 -1.59 -10.97 0.78
C ASN A 136 -2.37 -9.67 0.90
N ILE A 137 -1.92 -8.64 0.22
CA ILE A 137 -2.71 -7.45 -0.04
C ILE A 137 -3.32 -7.60 -1.43
N LYS A 138 -4.63 -7.62 -1.51
CA LYS A 138 -5.33 -7.58 -2.79
C LYS A 138 -5.49 -6.13 -3.22
N VAL A 139 -4.97 -5.79 -4.38
CA VAL A 139 -5.10 -4.46 -4.98
C VAL A 139 -6.03 -4.56 -6.17
N LYS A 140 -7.14 -3.83 -6.14
CA LYS A 140 -8.16 -3.83 -7.18
C LYS A 140 -8.25 -2.45 -7.83
N ASN A 141 -8.25 -2.44 -9.16
CA ASN A 141 -8.54 -1.26 -9.94
C ASN A 141 -10.07 -1.08 -10.07
N LEU A 142 -10.61 -0.04 -9.45
CA LEU A 142 -12.05 0.26 -9.50
C LEU A 142 -12.41 1.19 -10.68
N SER A 143 -11.46 1.52 -11.55
CA SER A 143 -11.70 2.41 -12.67
C SER A 143 -11.73 1.67 -14.01
N ASN A 144 -12.26 2.33 -15.02
CA ASN A 144 -12.29 1.85 -16.40
C ASN A 144 -11.00 2.17 -17.20
N LYS A 145 -9.96 2.65 -16.52
CA LYS A 145 -8.65 2.98 -17.10
C LYS A 145 -7.57 2.05 -16.55
N LEU A 146 -6.50 1.87 -17.31
CA LEU A 146 -5.28 1.21 -16.83
C LEU A 146 -4.66 2.03 -15.69
N ILE A 147 -4.25 1.36 -14.63
CA ILE A 147 -3.55 1.97 -13.49
C ILE A 147 -2.12 1.46 -13.45
N VAL A 148 -1.20 2.40 -13.24
CA VAL A 148 0.18 2.10 -12.85
C VAL A 148 0.39 2.65 -11.45
N PHE A 149 0.84 1.80 -10.54
CA PHE A 149 1.19 2.22 -9.20
C PHE A 149 2.52 1.57 -8.77
N LYS A 150 3.18 2.24 -7.84
CA LYS A 150 4.38 1.72 -7.17
C LYS A 150 4.02 1.44 -5.72
N MET A 151 4.37 0.24 -5.28
CA MET A 151 4.30 -0.14 -3.87
C MET A 151 5.71 -0.31 -3.32
N LYS A 152 6.03 0.42 -2.27
CA LYS A 152 7.24 0.23 -1.46
C LYS A 152 6.81 -0.29 -0.10
N VAL A 153 7.44 -1.35 0.34
CA VAL A 153 7.17 -1.99 1.64
C VAL A 153 8.42 -1.90 2.48
N GLU A 154 8.29 -1.36 3.67
CA GLU A 154 9.35 -1.28 4.67
C GLU A 154 8.86 -1.93 5.96
N TYR A 155 9.73 -2.69 6.60
CA TYR A 155 9.47 -3.33 7.89
C TYR A 155 10.18 -2.55 8.98
N LYS A 156 9.46 -2.22 10.03
CA LYS A 156 10.01 -1.50 11.19
C LYS A 156 9.66 -2.23 12.48
#